data_61af9996bec46ff02fdfe1804d9c7723
#
_entry.id   61af9996bec46ff02fdfe1804d9c7723
#
_cell.length_a   1.000
_cell.length_b   1.000
_cell.length_c   1.000
_cell.angle_alpha   90.00
_cell.angle_beta   90.00
_cell.angle_gamma   90.00
#
_symmetry.space_group_name_H-M   'P 1'
#
loop_
_entity.id
_entity.type
_entity.pdbx_description
1 polymer ?
#
loop_
_entity_poly.entity_id
_entity_poly.type
_entity_poly.pdbx_seq_one_letter_code
_entity_poly.pdbx_strand_id
1 'polypeptide(L)'
;MKRKWWHGKVAYQIYPKSFQDTNGDGIGDLRGVIDHLDYLGIDIIWLSPIYQSPFVDQGYDISDYYKIDEIFGTMEEFDELLAEAKKRDMYIIMDLVINHCSDQHEWFQKALKDPAGKYGDYFYFRKGKDGNPPSNYRSYFGGSAWEKVEGTDYYYLHMFAKEQPDLNWNNPEVLNELYTMINWWLDKGVAGFRIDAIINIKKDLSFPDYEPDGPDGMTGIFRMVEGVDGVGELLEDLKKHTFEKYDAFTVAEVFNMKKDELEEFIGDDGHFSTMFDFSAHEMTFGDHGWYDAKKVGFDDLKKVIFHAQKECEDVGFLANIIENHDEPRGASRYLPDYLQNEDGIKLLGTISVMLRGIPFIYQGQEIGMRNCHMASIDDYNDISTKNEYAVAIDAGCTVEEAMEACYENSRDNARTPMQWDDSAQAGFTTGTPWLFVNPNYKEINVKEQLGREDSVWYYYQKLIALRKSEDYKEVFTYGKVVPMFVEKDGIFAYARKTEDQTVYIITNYSREDITVDLLTTN
;
A
#
# COMPACT_ATOMS: atom_id res chain seq x y z
N MET A 1 1.75 -23.54 -13.42
CA MET A 1 1.17 -22.16 -13.35
C MET A 1 0.43 -21.85 -14.63
N LYS A 2 -0.83 -21.46 -14.55
CA LYS A 2 -1.67 -21.04 -15.69
C LYS A 2 -1.30 -19.61 -16.10
N ARG A 3 -1.16 -19.34 -17.40
CA ARG A 3 -0.90 -17.97 -17.89
C ARG A 3 -2.14 -17.09 -17.71
N LYS A 4 -1.96 -15.88 -17.19
CA LYS A 4 -3.01 -14.88 -16.96
C LYS A 4 -2.69 -13.59 -17.72
N TRP A 5 -3.72 -12.78 -18.01
CA TRP A 5 -3.60 -11.55 -18.78
C TRP A 5 -2.69 -10.49 -18.12
N TRP A 6 -2.64 -10.49 -16.79
CA TRP A 6 -1.84 -9.55 -16.01
C TRP A 6 -0.38 -9.98 -15.84
N HIS A 7 0.02 -11.19 -16.21
CA HIS A 7 1.41 -11.62 -16.17
C HIS A 7 2.27 -10.73 -17.07
N GLY A 8 3.42 -10.28 -16.55
CA GLY A 8 4.35 -9.40 -17.27
C GLY A 8 3.94 -7.93 -17.32
N LYS A 9 2.78 -7.56 -16.77
CA LYS A 9 2.34 -6.17 -16.66
C LYS A 9 3.14 -5.42 -15.60
N VAL A 10 3.15 -4.09 -15.72
CA VAL A 10 3.74 -3.15 -14.74
C VAL A 10 2.65 -2.23 -14.24
N ALA A 11 2.55 -2.12 -12.91
CA ALA A 11 1.57 -1.28 -12.25
C ALA A 11 2.18 0.03 -11.75
N TYR A 12 1.36 1.07 -11.70
CA TYR A 12 1.71 2.37 -11.15
C TYR A 12 0.62 2.78 -10.16
N GLN A 13 1.01 3.06 -8.91
CA GLN A 13 0.07 3.55 -7.91
C GLN A 13 -0.02 5.07 -7.97
N ILE A 14 -1.22 5.57 -8.09
CA ILE A 14 -1.56 6.98 -7.93
C ILE A 14 -2.29 7.18 -6.61
N TYR A 15 -1.79 8.13 -5.81
CA TYR A 15 -2.48 8.71 -4.67
C TYR A 15 -3.15 10.01 -5.17
N PRO A 16 -4.44 9.97 -5.58
CA PRO A 16 -5.05 11.01 -6.39
C PRO A 16 -4.97 12.39 -5.74
N LYS A 17 -5.17 12.45 -4.42
CA LYS A 17 -5.14 13.68 -3.62
C LYS A 17 -3.86 14.51 -3.80
N SER A 18 -2.74 13.84 -4.12
CA SER A 18 -1.41 14.44 -4.29
C SER A 18 -0.82 14.29 -5.67
N PHE A 19 -1.59 13.87 -6.69
CA PHE A 19 -1.04 13.63 -8.01
C PHE A 19 -1.00 14.90 -8.87
N GLN A 20 -2.14 15.47 -9.22
CA GLN A 20 -2.26 16.73 -9.98
C GLN A 20 -3.61 17.37 -9.71
N ASP A 21 -3.59 18.61 -9.26
CA ASP A 21 -4.77 19.47 -9.12
C ASP A 21 -4.96 20.30 -10.40
N THR A 22 -6.10 20.13 -11.07
CA THR A 22 -6.42 20.86 -12.29
C THR A 22 -7.38 22.02 -12.09
N ASN A 23 -8.09 22.06 -10.96
CA ASN A 23 -9.11 23.07 -10.67
C ASN A 23 -8.62 24.19 -9.73
N GLY A 24 -7.48 24.01 -9.04
CA GLY A 24 -6.83 25.01 -8.20
C GLY A 24 -7.33 25.03 -6.75
N ASP A 25 -8.00 23.98 -6.29
CA ASP A 25 -8.48 23.89 -4.90
C ASP A 25 -7.44 23.33 -3.91
N GLY A 26 -6.29 22.88 -4.41
CA GLY A 26 -5.18 22.35 -3.64
C GLY A 26 -5.20 20.83 -3.48
N ILE A 27 -6.16 20.14 -4.10
CA ILE A 27 -6.36 18.70 -4.04
C ILE A 27 -6.26 18.11 -5.45
N GLY A 28 -5.51 17.03 -5.62
CA GLY A 28 -5.42 16.33 -6.91
C GLY A 28 -6.75 15.69 -7.31
N ASP A 29 -7.02 15.60 -8.60
CA ASP A 29 -8.30 15.20 -9.15
C ASP A 29 -8.18 14.17 -10.29
N LEU A 30 -9.31 13.58 -10.71
CA LEU A 30 -9.37 12.60 -11.79
C LEU A 30 -8.96 13.18 -13.14
N ARG A 31 -9.20 14.47 -13.38
CA ARG A 31 -8.75 15.16 -14.60
C ARG A 31 -7.23 15.13 -14.69
N GLY A 32 -6.55 15.40 -13.58
CA GLY A 32 -5.10 15.31 -13.49
C GLY A 32 -4.58 13.89 -13.79
N VAL A 33 -5.29 12.85 -13.38
CA VAL A 33 -4.94 11.46 -13.73
C VAL A 33 -5.13 11.21 -15.23
N ILE A 34 -6.26 11.63 -15.80
CA ILE A 34 -6.56 11.45 -17.23
C ILE A 34 -5.50 12.13 -18.12
N ASP A 35 -5.10 13.34 -17.76
CA ASP A 35 -4.14 14.14 -18.52
C ASP A 35 -2.73 13.52 -18.54
N HIS A 36 -2.43 12.59 -17.62
CA HIS A 36 -1.12 11.94 -17.48
C HIS A 36 -1.10 10.43 -17.80
N LEU A 37 -2.13 9.89 -18.44
CA LEU A 37 -2.19 8.44 -18.77
C LEU A 37 -1.00 7.95 -19.61
N ASP A 38 -0.44 8.78 -20.47
CA ASP A 38 0.71 8.43 -21.33
C ASP A 38 2.07 8.68 -20.64
N TYR A 39 2.10 9.00 -19.36
CA TYR A 39 3.26 9.53 -18.64
C TYR A 39 4.48 8.59 -18.61
N LEU A 40 4.32 7.30 -18.27
CA LEU A 40 5.45 6.39 -18.02
C LEU A 40 5.43 5.09 -18.85
N GLY A 41 4.35 4.83 -19.59
CA GLY A 41 4.21 3.60 -20.39
C GLY A 41 3.89 2.35 -19.57
N ILE A 42 3.17 2.52 -18.47
CA ILE A 42 2.68 1.47 -17.56
C ILE A 42 1.43 0.79 -18.10
N ASP A 43 1.02 -0.33 -17.49
CA ASP A 43 -0.11 -1.13 -17.95
C ASP A 43 -1.32 -1.07 -17.00
N ILE A 44 -1.07 -0.99 -15.70
CA ILE A 44 -2.10 -0.99 -14.66
C ILE A 44 -1.94 0.27 -13.81
N ILE A 45 -3.02 0.98 -13.58
CA ILE A 45 -3.07 2.07 -12.61
C ILE A 45 -3.87 1.60 -11.40
N TRP A 46 -3.26 1.65 -10.23
CA TRP A 46 -3.94 1.52 -8.95
C TRP A 46 -4.24 2.91 -8.40
N LEU A 47 -5.52 3.22 -8.23
CA LEU A 47 -5.98 4.43 -7.56
C LEU A 47 -6.21 4.14 -6.08
N SER A 48 -5.52 4.85 -5.18
CA SER A 48 -5.92 4.92 -3.76
C SER A 48 -7.34 5.47 -3.65
N PRO A 49 -8.05 5.29 -2.50
CA PRO A 49 -9.50 5.49 -2.44
C PRO A 49 -9.96 6.85 -2.95
N ILE A 50 -10.97 6.83 -3.83
CA ILE A 50 -11.63 8.01 -4.39
C ILE A 50 -13.13 8.05 -4.10
N TYR A 51 -13.62 7.13 -3.28
CA TYR A 51 -15.01 7.07 -2.86
C TYR A 51 -15.36 8.25 -1.94
N GLN A 52 -16.65 8.51 -1.78
CA GLN A 52 -17.14 9.52 -0.84
C GLN A 52 -16.68 9.18 0.59
N SER A 53 -16.02 10.13 1.24
CA SER A 53 -15.36 9.94 2.54
C SER A 53 -15.30 11.24 3.33
N PRO A 54 -15.39 11.20 4.67
CA PRO A 54 -15.02 12.30 5.54
C PRO A 54 -13.51 12.58 5.63
N PHE A 55 -12.66 11.68 5.09
CA PHE A 55 -11.20 11.79 5.07
C PHE A 55 -10.51 11.81 6.45
N VAL A 56 -11.06 11.13 7.43
CA VAL A 56 -10.39 10.95 8.74
C VAL A 56 -9.11 10.15 8.55
N ASP A 57 -9.16 9.09 7.74
CA ASP A 57 -8.01 8.31 7.30
C ASP A 57 -7.82 8.41 5.78
N GLN A 58 -7.83 9.65 5.27
CA GLN A 58 -7.50 10.00 3.88
C GLN A 58 -8.21 9.17 2.80
N GLY A 59 -9.48 8.81 3.03
CA GLY A 59 -10.32 8.08 2.08
C GLY A 59 -10.55 6.60 2.43
N TYR A 60 -9.83 6.05 3.42
CA TYR A 60 -10.06 4.69 3.93
C TYR A 60 -11.25 4.60 4.89
N ASP A 61 -11.91 5.69 5.19
CA ASP A 61 -13.18 5.81 5.90
C ASP A 61 -14.31 6.10 4.91
N ILE A 62 -14.80 5.07 4.21
CA ILE A 62 -15.76 5.20 3.10
C ILE A 62 -17.18 5.39 3.63
N SER A 63 -17.82 6.51 3.26
CA SER A 63 -19.21 6.83 3.64
C SER A 63 -20.26 6.45 2.58
N ASP A 64 -19.87 6.31 1.31
CA ASP A 64 -20.70 5.80 0.23
C ASP A 64 -19.83 5.09 -0.83
N TYR A 65 -20.02 3.78 -0.96
CA TYR A 65 -19.23 2.94 -1.90
C TYR A 65 -19.60 3.13 -3.37
N TYR A 66 -20.71 3.81 -3.68
CA TYR A 66 -21.23 3.96 -5.05
C TYR A 66 -20.97 5.34 -5.64
N LYS A 67 -20.26 6.21 -4.91
CA LYS A 67 -19.97 7.58 -5.33
C LYS A 67 -18.48 7.87 -5.34
N ILE A 68 -18.06 8.63 -6.33
CA ILE A 68 -16.79 9.34 -6.30
C ILE A 68 -16.97 10.58 -5.42
N ASP A 69 -15.98 10.85 -4.55
CA ASP A 69 -16.01 12.07 -3.75
C ASP A 69 -15.82 13.30 -4.65
N GLU A 70 -16.58 14.35 -4.36
CA GLU A 70 -16.60 15.58 -5.17
C GLU A 70 -15.24 16.29 -5.25
N ILE A 71 -14.35 16.07 -4.26
CA ILE A 71 -12.98 16.62 -4.30
C ILE A 71 -12.12 16.00 -5.39
N PHE A 72 -12.43 14.79 -5.82
CA PHE A 72 -11.71 14.10 -6.90
C PHE A 72 -12.37 14.28 -8.26
N GLY A 73 -13.62 14.70 -8.31
CA GLY A 73 -14.36 14.88 -9.54
C GLY A 73 -15.71 14.16 -9.54
N THR A 74 -16.17 13.80 -10.73
CA THR A 74 -17.50 13.24 -10.96
C THR A 74 -17.43 11.78 -11.42
N MET A 75 -18.57 11.09 -11.38
CA MET A 75 -18.70 9.75 -11.95
C MET A 75 -18.49 9.74 -13.46
N GLU A 76 -18.88 10.82 -14.16
CA GLU A 76 -18.67 11.00 -15.59
C GLU A 76 -17.18 11.11 -15.93
N GLU A 77 -16.39 11.80 -15.10
CA GLU A 77 -14.93 11.87 -15.26
C GLU A 77 -14.28 10.52 -14.96
N PHE A 78 -14.80 9.76 -14.00
CA PHE A 78 -14.33 8.39 -13.77
C PHE A 78 -14.64 7.47 -14.97
N ASP A 79 -15.83 7.58 -15.56
CA ASP A 79 -16.18 6.85 -16.78
C ASP A 79 -15.28 7.27 -17.97
N GLU A 80 -14.93 8.54 -18.08
CA GLU A 80 -13.93 9.02 -19.05
C GLU A 80 -12.56 8.41 -18.79
N LEU A 81 -12.10 8.36 -17.54
CA LEU A 81 -10.83 7.73 -17.18
C LEU A 81 -10.78 6.26 -17.62
N LEU A 82 -11.82 5.48 -17.35
CA LEU A 82 -11.91 4.09 -17.80
C LEU A 82 -11.87 3.97 -19.32
N ALA A 83 -12.58 4.85 -20.03
CA ALA A 83 -12.61 4.86 -21.49
C ALA A 83 -11.26 5.25 -22.09
N GLU A 84 -10.56 6.24 -21.54
CA GLU A 84 -9.25 6.69 -22.02
C GLU A 84 -8.14 5.68 -21.70
N ALA A 85 -8.19 5.03 -20.54
CA ALA A 85 -7.29 3.93 -20.18
C ALA A 85 -7.47 2.74 -21.16
N LYS A 86 -8.71 2.36 -21.44
CA LYS A 86 -9.01 1.26 -22.38
C LYS A 86 -8.49 1.52 -23.80
N LYS A 87 -8.54 2.76 -24.28
CA LYS A 87 -7.97 3.13 -25.61
C LYS A 87 -6.45 2.90 -25.69
N ARG A 88 -5.77 2.88 -24.54
CA ARG A 88 -4.32 2.71 -24.38
C ARG A 88 -3.92 1.30 -23.97
N ASP A 89 -4.85 0.35 -23.95
CA ASP A 89 -4.67 -1.01 -23.39
C ASP A 89 -4.18 -0.97 -21.93
N MET A 90 -4.66 0.01 -21.18
CA MET A 90 -4.39 0.19 -19.77
C MET A 90 -5.58 -0.25 -18.93
N TYR A 91 -5.30 -0.68 -17.70
CA TYR A 91 -6.27 -1.23 -16.77
C TYR A 91 -6.31 -0.38 -15.51
N ILE A 92 -7.50 0.00 -15.07
CA ILE A 92 -7.70 0.73 -13.82
C ILE A 92 -8.14 -0.27 -12.76
N ILE A 93 -7.42 -0.30 -11.63
CA ILE A 93 -7.85 -0.98 -10.41
C ILE A 93 -8.08 0.05 -9.30
N MET A 94 -9.06 -0.21 -8.47
CA MET A 94 -9.41 0.65 -7.35
C MET A 94 -8.96 0.03 -6.03
N ASP A 95 -8.93 0.83 -4.99
CA ASP A 95 -8.79 0.34 -3.62
C ASP A 95 -10.12 -0.23 -3.12
N LEU A 96 -10.11 -1.38 -2.47
CA LEU A 96 -11.31 -2.04 -1.93
C LEU A 96 -11.17 -2.14 -0.41
N VAL A 97 -11.87 -1.27 0.30
CA VAL A 97 -11.86 -1.20 1.75
C VAL A 97 -13.14 -1.86 2.28
N ILE A 98 -13.04 -3.10 2.73
CA ILE A 98 -14.18 -3.93 3.12
C ILE A 98 -14.05 -4.57 4.52
N ASN A 99 -12.95 -4.33 5.24
CA ASN A 99 -12.87 -4.66 6.65
C ASN A 99 -13.76 -3.75 7.51
N HIS A 100 -13.87 -2.47 7.14
CA HIS A 100 -14.59 -1.42 7.85
C HIS A 100 -15.22 -0.43 6.86
N CYS A 101 -16.06 0.46 7.34
CA CYS A 101 -16.53 1.62 6.60
C CYS A 101 -16.45 2.87 7.48
N SER A 102 -16.85 4.03 6.98
CA SER A 102 -16.93 5.26 7.77
C SER A 102 -18.04 5.17 8.83
N ASP A 103 -17.84 5.83 9.97
CA ASP A 103 -18.90 6.11 10.94
C ASP A 103 -20.04 6.97 10.34
N GLN A 104 -19.78 7.69 9.23
CA GLN A 104 -20.78 8.45 8.48
C GLN A 104 -21.54 7.60 7.45
N HIS A 105 -21.17 6.33 7.24
CA HIS A 105 -21.90 5.45 6.36
C HIS A 105 -23.33 5.22 6.86
N GLU A 106 -24.32 5.18 5.96
CA GLU A 106 -25.72 5.08 6.35
C GLU A 106 -26.04 3.83 7.21
N TRP A 107 -25.32 2.73 6.99
CA TRP A 107 -25.48 1.52 7.79
C TRP A 107 -25.11 1.77 9.25
N PHE A 108 -23.98 2.44 9.50
CA PHE A 108 -23.52 2.72 10.86
C PHE A 108 -24.39 3.78 11.54
N GLN A 109 -24.83 4.80 10.81
CA GLN A 109 -25.75 5.79 11.33
C GLN A 109 -27.12 5.21 11.74
N LYS A 110 -27.56 4.13 11.06
CA LYS A 110 -28.74 3.35 11.46
C LYS A 110 -28.44 2.45 12.66
N ALA A 111 -27.25 1.85 12.71
CA ALA A 111 -26.80 0.99 13.80
C ALA A 111 -26.69 1.75 15.13
N LEU A 112 -26.19 2.98 15.11
CA LEU A 112 -26.10 3.84 16.32
C LEU A 112 -27.47 4.12 16.95
N LYS A 113 -28.55 4.19 16.13
CA LYS A 113 -29.91 4.41 16.63
C LYS A 113 -30.52 3.18 17.29
N ASP A 114 -30.11 1.99 16.87
CA ASP A 114 -30.54 0.70 17.41
C ASP A 114 -29.41 -0.34 17.32
N PRO A 115 -28.46 -0.30 18.30
CA PRO A 115 -27.32 -1.25 18.31
C PRO A 115 -27.71 -2.73 18.43
N ALA A 116 -28.92 -3.03 18.87
CA ALA A 116 -29.46 -4.39 18.96
C ALA A 116 -30.34 -4.78 17.75
N GLY A 117 -30.59 -3.86 16.82
CA GLY A 117 -31.43 -4.06 15.65
C GLY A 117 -30.65 -4.60 14.44
N LYS A 118 -31.34 -4.62 13.29
CA LYS A 118 -30.81 -5.16 12.02
C LYS A 118 -29.44 -4.59 11.66
N TYR A 119 -29.30 -3.27 11.65
CA TYR A 119 -28.04 -2.63 11.28
C TYR A 119 -26.97 -2.69 12.38
N GLY A 120 -27.36 -2.90 13.65
CA GLY A 120 -26.42 -3.22 14.72
C GLY A 120 -25.65 -4.51 14.45
N ASP A 121 -26.28 -5.50 13.80
CA ASP A 121 -25.63 -6.76 13.41
C ASP A 121 -24.72 -6.63 12.16
N TYR A 122 -24.71 -5.48 11.50
CA TYR A 122 -23.72 -5.17 10.43
C TYR A 122 -22.33 -4.87 10.97
N PHE A 123 -22.22 -4.61 12.29
CA PHE A 123 -21.00 -4.24 13.00
C PHE A 123 -20.86 -5.09 14.27
N TYR A 124 -19.77 -4.90 14.98
CA TYR A 124 -19.52 -5.61 16.24
C TYR A 124 -19.86 -4.72 17.44
N PHE A 125 -21.14 -4.67 17.83
CA PHE A 125 -21.56 -4.02 19.06
C PHE A 125 -21.54 -5.01 20.23
N ARG A 126 -20.98 -4.59 21.38
CA ARG A 126 -20.96 -5.37 22.62
C ARG A 126 -21.22 -4.47 23.82
N LYS A 127 -21.85 -5.03 24.84
CA LYS A 127 -22.00 -4.34 26.12
C LYS A 127 -20.68 -4.28 26.86
N GLY A 128 -20.41 -3.14 27.48
CA GLY A 128 -19.26 -3.00 28.37
C GLY A 128 -19.35 -3.88 29.62
N LYS A 129 -18.22 -4.10 30.25
CA LYS A 129 -18.08 -4.82 31.53
C LYS A 129 -17.80 -3.83 32.65
N ASP A 130 -18.72 -3.66 33.57
CA ASP A 130 -18.58 -2.74 34.73
C ASP A 130 -18.21 -1.29 34.36
N GLY A 131 -18.74 -0.81 33.23
CA GLY A 131 -18.48 0.54 32.70
C GLY A 131 -17.20 0.67 31.86
N ASN A 132 -16.45 -0.43 31.69
CA ASN A 132 -15.26 -0.51 30.85
C ASN A 132 -15.57 -1.13 29.48
N PRO A 133 -14.67 -1.00 28.49
CA PRO A 133 -14.78 -1.69 27.21
C PRO A 133 -14.95 -3.21 27.35
N PRO A 134 -15.49 -3.90 26.34
CA PRO A 134 -15.68 -5.37 26.35
C PRO A 134 -14.39 -6.16 26.54
N SER A 135 -13.26 -5.66 26.02
CA SER A 135 -11.92 -6.26 26.12
C SER A 135 -10.83 -5.19 26.00
N ASN A 136 -9.59 -5.58 26.31
CA ASN A 136 -8.46 -4.67 26.43
C ASN A 136 -7.63 -4.48 25.15
N TYR A 137 -8.27 -4.43 23.99
CA TYR A 137 -7.55 -4.27 22.71
C TYR A 137 -7.14 -2.82 22.44
N ARG A 138 -5.90 -2.68 21.94
CA ARG A 138 -5.36 -1.42 21.38
C ARG A 138 -5.53 -1.44 19.87
N SER A 139 -6.15 -0.40 19.32
CA SER A 139 -6.29 -0.17 17.87
C SER A 139 -4.92 -0.09 17.16
N TYR A 140 -4.86 -0.37 15.86
CA TYR A 140 -3.65 -0.15 15.06
C TYR A 140 -3.16 1.30 15.08
N PHE A 141 -4.06 2.26 15.25
CA PHE A 141 -3.71 3.68 15.35
C PHE A 141 -3.58 4.18 16.80
N GLY A 142 -3.55 3.26 17.77
CA GLY A 142 -3.42 3.58 19.18
C GLY A 142 -4.77 3.83 19.89
N GLY A 143 -4.74 3.83 21.22
CA GLY A 143 -5.94 3.92 22.02
C GLY A 143 -6.79 2.64 22.03
N SER A 144 -7.94 2.66 22.75
CA SER A 144 -8.85 1.51 22.78
C SER A 144 -9.43 1.21 21.40
N ALA A 145 -9.55 -0.07 21.05
CA ALA A 145 -10.26 -0.53 19.86
C ALA A 145 -11.80 -0.58 20.03
N TRP A 146 -12.29 -0.17 21.19
CA TRP A 146 -13.71 -0.08 21.49
C TRP A 146 -14.11 1.35 21.79
N GLU A 147 -15.05 1.89 21.03
CA GLU A 147 -15.62 3.21 21.27
C GLU A 147 -17.02 3.10 21.85
N LYS A 148 -17.30 3.89 22.87
CA LYS A 148 -18.59 3.87 23.56
C LYS A 148 -19.66 4.59 22.77
N VAL A 149 -20.82 3.95 22.61
CA VAL A 149 -22.01 4.60 22.06
C VAL A 149 -22.62 5.50 23.11
N GLU A 150 -22.67 6.79 22.83
CA GLU A 150 -23.16 7.81 23.76
C GLU A 150 -24.60 7.49 24.27
N GLY A 151 -24.81 7.63 25.56
CA GLY A 151 -26.12 7.40 26.19
C GLY A 151 -26.50 5.93 26.38
N THR A 152 -25.61 4.99 26.06
CA THR A 152 -25.87 3.53 26.16
C THR A 152 -24.78 2.80 26.95
N ASP A 153 -24.94 1.49 27.16
CA ASP A 153 -23.91 0.58 27.67
C ASP A 153 -23.20 -0.21 26.55
N TYR A 154 -23.47 0.11 25.30
CA TYR A 154 -22.83 -0.51 24.14
C TYR A 154 -21.53 0.18 23.75
N TYR A 155 -20.61 -0.64 23.21
CA TYR A 155 -19.39 -0.24 22.52
C TYR A 155 -19.38 -0.88 21.14
N TYR A 156 -18.77 -0.22 20.17
CA TYR A 156 -18.49 -0.82 18.86
C TYR A 156 -17.00 -1.01 18.63
N LEU A 157 -16.65 -2.04 17.86
CA LEU A 157 -15.28 -2.38 17.53
C LEU A 157 -14.79 -1.55 16.33
N HIS A 158 -13.56 -1.06 16.44
CA HIS A 158 -12.79 -0.48 15.35
C HIS A 158 -11.33 -0.91 15.46
N MET A 159 -10.81 -1.60 14.44
CA MET A 159 -9.40 -2.01 14.43
C MET A 159 -8.46 -0.84 14.11
N PHE A 160 -8.97 0.18 13.38
CA PHE A 160 -8.27 1.41 13.00
C PHE A 160 -8.82 2.61 13.77
N ALA A 161 -9.09 3.74 13.11
CA ALA A 161 -9.66 4.89 13.79
C ALA A 161 -11.09 4.59 14.31
N LYS A 162 -11.52 5.30 15.37
CA LYS A 162 -12.89 5.15 15.90
C LYS A 162 -13.98 5.54 14.87
N GLU A 163 -13.61 6.32 13.88
CA GLU A 163 -14.44 6.68 12.73
C GLU A 163 -14.50 5.58 11.65
N GLN A 164 -13.82 4.43 11.88
CA GLN A 164 -13.76 3.28 10.97
C GLN A 164 -14.32 2.01 11.63
N PRO A 165 -15.65 1.95 11.93
CA PRO A 165 -16.26 0.77 12.55
C PRO A 165 -16.12 -0.47 11.68
N ASP A 166 -15.74 -1.60 12.27
CA ASP A 166 -15.50 -2.87 11.60
C ASP A 166 -16.80 -3.54 11.16
N LEU A 167 -16.85 -3.98 9.90
CA LEU A 167 -17.97 -4.70 9.31
C LEU A 167 -18.02 -6.17 9.77
N ASN A 168 -19.22 -6.67 10.06
CA ASN A 168 -19.45 -8.04 10.50
C ASN A 168 -19.50 -9.03 9.33
N TRP A 169 -18.36 -9.61 8.99
CA TRP A 169 -18.23 -10.61 7.93
C TRP A 169 -18.92 -11.95 8.20
N ASN A 170 -19.51 -12.14 9.38
CA ASN A 170 -20.35 -13.30 9.67
C ASN A 170 -21.82 -13.04 9.34
N ASN A 171 -22.19 -11.81 8.96
CA ASN A 171 -23.54 -11.46 8.57
C ASN A 171 -23.74 -11.62 7.06
N PRO A 172 -24.58 -12.55 6.58
CA PRO A 172 -24.79 -12.78 5.15
C PRO A 172 -25.41 -11.59 4.41
N GLU A 173 -26.11 -10.69 5.09
CA GLU A 173 -26.62 -9.47 4.47
C GLU A 173 -25.47 -8.51 4.17
N VAL A 174 -24.49 -8.37 5.06
CA VAL A 174 -23.27 -7.58 4.83
C VAL A 174 -22.49 -8.14 3.64
N LEU A 175 -22.28 -9.45 3.59
CA LEU A 175 -21.60 -10.11 2.46
C LEU A 175 -22.29 -9.80 1.14
N ASN A 176 -23.64 -9.94 1.11
CA ASN A 176 -24.41 -9.67 -0.11
C ASN A 176 -24.31 -8.19 -0.56
N GLU A 177 -24.33 -7.23 0.37
CA GLU A 177 -24.12 -5.79 0.06
C GLU A 177 -22.72 -5.56 -0.53
N LEU A 178 -21.69 -6.13 0.08
CA LEU A 178 -20.31 -6.01 -0.40
C LEU A 178 -20.13 -6.64 -1.79
N TYR A 179 -20.66 -7.86 -2.01
CA TYR A 179 -20.57 -8.53 -3.32
C TYR A 179 -21.31 -7.77 -4.41
N THR A 180 -22.47 -7.19 -4.08
CA THR A 180 -23.25 -6.35 -5.00
C THR A 180 -22.46 -5.12 -5.40
N MET A 181 -21.84 -4.44 -4.44
CA MET A 181 -21.01 -3.26 -4.67
C MET A 181 -19.78 -3.58 -5.54
N ILE A 182 -19.06 -4.65 -5.22
CA ILE A 182 -17.86 -5.07 -5.98
C ILE A 182 -18.24 -5.38 -7.43
N ASN A 183 -19.28 -6.16 -7.64
CA ASN A 183 -19.77 -6.50 -8.98
C ASN A 183 -20.22 -5.25 -9.76
N TRP A 184 -20.82 -4.27 -9.09
CA TRP A 184 -21.23 -3.01 -9.73
C TRP A 184 -20.02 -2.24 -10.31
N TRP A 185 -18.90 -2.19 -9.59
CA TRP A 185 -17.67 -1.56 -10.09
C TRP A 185 -17.04 -2.38 -11.23
N LEU A 186 -17.05 -3.70 -11.13
CA LEU A 186 -16.55 -4.58 -12.20
C LEU A 186 -17.40 -4.47 -13.46
N ASP A 187 -18.73 -4.41 -13.34
CA ASP A 187 -19.67 -4.16 -14.45
C ASP A 187 -19.42 -2.80 -15.11
N LYS A 188 -19.00 -1.80 -14.33
CA LYS A 188 -18.64 -0.47 -14.83
C LYS A 188 -17.36 -0.47 -15.67
N GLY A 189 -16.50 -1.48 -15.52
CA GLY A 189 -15.27 -1.64 -16.30
C GLY A 189 -13.97 -1.49 -15.51
N VAL A 190 -14.04 -1.43 -14.18
CA VAL A 190 -12.86 -1.56 -13.30
C VAL A 190 -12.25 -2.95 -13.50
N ALA A 191 -10.94 -3.01 -13.71
CA ALA A 191 -10.25 -4.27 -14.03
C ALA A 191 -9.94 -5.13 -12.81
N GLY A 192 -10.13 -4.61 -11.61
CA GLY A 192 -9.89 -5.31 -10.37
C GLY A 192 -9.64 -4.38 -9.20
N PHE A 193 -9.03 -4.92 -8.14
CA PHE A 193 -8.86 -4.19 -6.88
C PHE A 193 -7.54 -4.49 -6.17
N ARG A 194 -7.00 -3.48 -5.50
CA ARG A 194 -6.15 -3.68 -4.33
C ARG A 194 -7.06 -3.81 -3.11
N ILE A 195 -6.87 -4.85 -2.32
CA ILE A 195 -7.79 -5.18 -1.23
C ILE A 195 -7.12 -4.87 0.10
N ASP A 196 -7.65 -3.85 0.75
CA ASP A 196 -7.16 -3.28 1.99
C ASP A 196 -7.38 -4.23 3.19
N ALA A 197 -6.35 -4.39 4.02
CA ALA A 197 -6.41 -5.05 5.34
C ALA A 197 -7.22 -6.37 5.37
N ILE A 198 -7.17 -7.15 4.31
CA ILE A 198 -8.15 -8.23 4.04
C ILE A 198 -8.11 -9.37 5.05
N ILE A 199 -6.98 -9.65 5.67
CA ILE A 199 -6.89 -10.71 6.69
C ILE A 199 -7.66 -10.37 7.98
N ASN A 200 -7.96 -9.09 8.22
CA ASN A 200 -8.66 -8.63 9.41
C ASN A 200 -10.16 -8.95 9.41
N ILE A 201 -10.71 -9.45 8.29
CA ILE A 201 -12.15 -9.77 8.18
C ILE A 201 -12.58 -10.94 9.07
N LYS A 202 -11.69 -11.85 9.41
CA LYS A 202 -11.95 -12.98 10.32
C LYS A 202 -11.39 -12.70 11.70
N LYS A 203 -12.26 -12.72 12.71
CA LYS A 203 -11.96 -12.30 14.07
C LYS A 203 -12.37 -13.36 15.09
N ASP A 204 -11.68 -13.42 16.24
CA ASP A 204 -12.17 -14.15 17.41
C ASP A 204 -13.32 -13.37 18.06
N LEU A 205 -14.55 -13.82 17.83
CA LEU A 205 -15.76 -13.18 18.32
C LEU A 205 -16.05 -13.39 19.81
N SER A 206 -15.23 -14.17 20.51
CA SER A 206 -15.31 -14.29 21.97
C SER A 206 -14.76 -13.05 22.69
N PHE A 207 -13.94 -12.24 21.96
CA PHE A 207 -13.31 -11.01 22.45
C PHE A 207 -12.67 -11.18 23.84
N PRO A 208 -11.73 -12.14 24.02
CA PRO A 208 -11.08 -12.35 25.30
C PRO A 208 -10.13 -11.21 25.63
N ASP A 209 -9.90 -10.97 26.92
CA ASP A 209 -8.78 -10.15 27.35
C ASP A 209 -7.47 -10.95 27.18
N TYR A 210 -6.40 -10.29 26.76
CA TYR A 210 -5.05 -10.84 26.72
C TYR A 210 -4.13 -10.14 27.72
N GLU A 211 -2.98 -10.75 28.03
CA GLU A 211 -1.95 -10.09 28.82
C GLU A 211 -1.51 -8.80 28.09
N PRO A 212 -1.47 -7.66 28.82
CA PRO A 212 -1.02 -6.40 28.24
C PRO A 212 0.39 -6.50 27.65
N ASP A 213 0.59 -5.92 26.48
CA ASP A 213 1.89 -5.84 25.81
C ASP A 213 2.54 -4.44 25.91
N GLY A 214 1.87 -3.50 26.61
CA GLY A 214 2.33 -2.13 26.80
C GLY A 214 1.95 -1.54 28.16
N PRO A 215 2.48 -0.35 28.49
CA PRO A 215 2.24 0.32 29.78
C PRO A 215 0.80 0.86 29.93
N ASP A 216 0.04 0.93 28.84
CA ASP A 216 -1.35 1.37 28.81
C ASP A 216 -2.36 0.30 29.29
N GLY A 217 -1.88 -0.91 29.63
CA GLY A 217 -2.72 -2.03 30.06
C GLY A 217 -3.52 -2.70 28.95
N MET A 218 -3.24 -2.36 27.69
CA MET A 218 -3.89 -2.93 26.51
C MET A 218 -2.98 -3.93 25.79
N THR A 219 -3.57 -4.68 24.87
CA THR A 219 -2.87 -5.60 23.97
C THR A 219 -3.14 -5.24 22.52
N GLY A 220 -2.17 -5.47 21.63
CA GLY A 220 -2.31 -5.18 20.21
C GLY A 220 -3.48 -5.94 19.57
N ILE A 221 -4.28 -5.24 18.78
CA ILE A 221 -5.52 -5.74 18.17
C ILE A 221 -5.27 -6.96 17.25
N PHE A 222 -4.06 -7.13 16.70
CA PHE A 222 -3.70 -8.27 15.85
C PHE A 222 -3.92 -9.63 16.54
N ARG A 223 -3.91 -9.68 17.88
CA ARG A 223 -4.22 -10.89 18.65
C ARG A 223 -5.62 -11.44 18.36
N MET A 224 -6.55 -10.57 17.95
CA MET A 224 -7.93 -10.97 17.64
C MET A 224 -8.04 -11.74 16.30
N VAL A 225 -7.06 -11.58 15.42
CA VAL A 225 -7.03 -12.24 14.10
C VAL A 225 -5.94 -13.31 14.01
N GLU A 226 -4.89 -13.19 14.82
CA GLU A 226 -3.80 -14.15 14.88
C GLU A 226 -4.31 -15.53 15.32
N GLY A 227 -4.05 -16.55 14.52
CA GLY A 227 -4.44 -17.93 14.84
C GLY A 227 -5.93 -18.25 14.71
N VAL A 228 -6.76 -17.36 14.20
CA VAL A 228 -8.16 -17.64 13.91
C VAL A 228 -8.28 -18.35 12.56
N ASP A 229 -8.84 -19.55 12.57
CA ASP A 229 -9.04 -20.34 11.36
C ASP A 229 -10.28 -19.88 10.57
N GLY A 230 -10.31 -20.19 9.26
CA GLY A 230 -11.47 -20.00 8.41
C GLY A 230 -11.50 -18.66 7.65
N VAL A 231 -10.40 -17.89 7.60
CA VAL A 231 -10.30 -16.72 6.70
C VAL A 231 -10.39 -17.15 5.25
N GLY A 232 -9.75 -18.26 4.86
CA GLY A 232 -9.76 -18.79 3.50
C GLY A 232 -11.18 -19.13 3.00
N GLU A 233 -12.06 -19.60 3.86
CA GLU A 233 -13.47 -19.86 3.48
C GLU A 233 -14.20 -18.57 3.07
N LEU A 234 -13.96 -17.46 3.79
CA LEU A 234 -14.53 -16.14 3.46
C LEU A 234 -13.94 -15.59 2.16
N LEU A 235 -12.64 -15.76 1.96
CA LEU A 235 -11.93 -15.31 0.76
C LEU A 235 -12.35 -16.09 -0.48
N GLU A 236 -12.55 -17.41 -0.36
CA GLU A 236 -13.06 -18.25 -1.44
C GLU A 236 -14.49 -17.87 -1.82
N ASP A 237 -15.34 -17.57 -0.83
CA ASP A 237 -16.72 -17.12 -1.06
C ASP A 237 -16.72 -15.74 -1.76
N LEU A 238 -15.92 -14.80 -1.30
CA LEU A 238 -15.70 -13.50 -1.94
C LEU A 238 -15.26 -13.66 -3.41
N LYS A 239 -14.22 -14.45 -3.67
CA LYS A 239 -13.70 -14.71 -5.01
C LYS A 239 -14.77 -15.26 -5.95
N LYS A 240 -15.51 -16.30 -5.53
CA LYS A 240 -16.56 -16.95 -6.33
C LYS A 240 -17.72 -16.03 -6.67
N HIS A 241 -18.11 -15.17 -5.73
CA HIS A 241 -19.24 -14.27 -5.93
C HIS A 241 -18.87 -12.99 -6.70
N THR A 242 -17.58 -12.67 -6.82
CA THR A 242 -17.12 -11.42 -7.42
C THR A 242 -16.04 -11.64 -8.49
N PHE A 243 -14.77 -11.70 -8.12
CA PHE A 243 -13.59 -11.58 -8.98
C PHE A 243 -13.49 -12.64 -10.07
N GLU A 244 -13.85 -13.88 -9.76
CA GLU A 244 -13.76 -15.01 -10.69
C GLU A 244 -14.64 -14.82 -11.94
N LYS A 245 -15.81 -14.20 -11.78
CA LYS A 245 -16.75 -13.94 -12.88
C LYS A 245 -16.20 -12.99 -13.95
N TYR A 246 -15.26 -12.13 -13.57
CA TYR A 246 -14.72 -11.05 -14.41
C TYR A 246 -13.27 -11.27 -14.82
N ASP A 247 -12.63 -12.36 -14.37
CA ASP A 247 -11.17 -12.56 -14.46
C ASP A 247 -10.42 -11.31 -13.95
N ALA A 248 -10.91 -10.76 -12.82
CA ALA A 248 -10.44 -9.51 -12.25
C ALA A 248 -9.01 -9.68 -11.69
N PHE A 249 -8.19 -8.64 -11.84
CA PHE A 249 -6.88 -8.59 -11.20
C PHE A 249 -7.02 -8.12 -9.75
N THR A 250 -6.54 -8.92 -8.82
CA THR A 250 -6.60 -8.59 -7.40
C THR A 250 -5.22 -8.62 -6.76
N VAL A 251 -4.91 -7.60 -5.96
CA VAL A 251 -3.71 -7.57 -5.15
C VAL A 251 -4.07 -7.41 -3.67
N ALA A 252 -3.69 -8.38 -2.85
CA ALA A 252 -4.04 -8.39 -1.43
C ALA A 252 -2.99 -7.67 -0.59
N GLU A 253 -3.46 -6.93 0.40
CA GLU A 253 -2.64 -6.44 1.48
C GLU A 253 -2.69 -7.44 2.64
N VAL A 254 -1.58 -8.17 2.83
CA VAL A 254 -1.46 -9.22 3.84
C VAL A 254 -0.19 -8.99 4.65
N PHE A 255 -0.37 -8.76 5.95
CA PHE A 255 0.72 -8.72 6.94
C PHE A 255 0.73 -10.02 7.75
N ASN A 256 1.88 -10.38 8.30
CA ASN A 256 2.05 -11.54 9.18
C ASN A 256 1.52 -12.86 8.57
N MET A 257 1.72 -13.05 7.28
CA MET A 257 1.29 -14.27 6.57
C MET A 257 1.97 -15.51 7.15
N LYS A 258 1.19 -16.57 7.39
CA LYS A 258 1.73 -17.86 7.78
C LYS A 258 2.35 -18.57 6.56
N LYS A 259 3.38 -19.37 6.79
CA LYS A 259 4.14 -20.03 5.73
C LYS A 259 3.30 -20.89 4.79
N ASP A 260 2.25 -21.50 5.32
CA ASP A 260 1.39 -22.45 4.58
C ASP A 260 0.26 -21.73 3.81
N GLU A 261 0.05 -20.41 4.04
CA GLU A 261 -1.02 -19.62 3.43
C GLU A 261 -0.67 -19.07 2.05
N LEU A 262 0.59 -19.05 1.66
CA LEU A 262 1.04 -18.46 0.40
C LEU A 262 0.36 -19.10 -0.83
N GLU A 263 0.29 -20.44 -0.87
CA GLU A 263 -0.35 -21.16 -1.98
C GLU A 263 -1.87 -20.94 -2.01
N GLU A 264 -2.50 -20.85 -0.82
CA GLU A 264 -3.91 -20.52 -0.69
C GLU A 264 -4.24 -19.12 -1.19
N PHE A 265 -3.33 -18.16 -0.92
CA PHE A 265 -3.57 -16.77 -1.31
C PHE A 265 -3.28 -16.50 -2.78
N ILE A 266 -2.13 -16.94 -3.33
CA ILE A 266 -1.68 -16.55 -4.68
C ILE A 266 -1.27 -17.74 -5.58
N GLY A 267 -1.59 -18.97 -5.22
CA GLY A 267 -1.41 -20.13 -6.09
C GLY A 267 -2.27 -20.09 -7.36
N ASP A 268 -2.15 -21.11 -8.20
CA ASP A 268 -2.90 -21.20 -9.48
C ASP A 268 -4.43 -21.09 -9.31
N ASP A 269 -4.95 -21.55 -8.19
CA ASP A 269 -6.35 -21.46 -7.78
C ASP A 269 -6.51 -20.58 -6.51
N GLY A 270 -5.51 -19.77 -6.17
CA GLY A 270 -5.48 -18.89 -5.01
C GLY A 270 -6.61 -17.86 -4.97
N HIS A 271 -6.83 -17.28 -3.81
CA HIS A 271 -7.92 -16.31 -3.59
C HIS A 271 -7.68 -14.99 -4.32
N PHE A 272 -6.41 -14.63 -4.53
CA PHE A 272 -5.98 -13.39 -5.16
C PHE A 272 -5.06 -13.65 -6.34
N SER A 273 -4.93 -12.68 -7.23
CA SER A 273 -3.97 -12.72 -8.33
C SER A 273 -2.53 -12.61 -7.83
N THR A 274 -2.31 -11.73 -6.87
CA THR A 274 -1.01 -11.46 -6.25
C THR A 274 -1.22 -10.83 -4.86
N MET A 275 -0.13 -10.68 -4.11
CA MET A 275 -0.10 -9.95 -2.84
C MET A 275 1.19 -9.14 -2.73
N PHE A 276 1.17 -8.08 -1.94
CA PHE A 276 2.37 -7.31 -1.66
C PHE A 276 3.36 -8.11 -0.80
N ASP A 277 4.64 -7.88 -1.07
CA ASP A 277 5.74 -8.36 -0.22
C ASP A 277 6.11 -7.26 0.77
N PHE A 278 5.64 -7.38 1.99
CA PHE A 278 5.95 -6.44 3.09
C PHE A 278 7.11 -6.91 3.98
N SER A 279 7.80 -7.98 3.63
CA SER A 279 8.88 -8.55 4.46
C SER A 279 9.96 -7.52 4.81
N ALA A 280 10.29 -6.61 3.90
CA ALA A 280 11.26 -5.53 4.16
C ALA A 280 10.71 -4.47 5.12
N HIS A 281 9.42 -4.17 5.03
CA HIS A 281 8.74 -3.24 5.94
C HIS A 281 8.65 -3.81 7.36
N GLU A 282 8.24 -5.07 7.50
CA GLU A 282 8.12 -5.74 8.79
C GLU A 282 9.43 -5.77 9.58
N MET A 283 10.58 -5.82 8.90
CA MET A 283 11.90 -5.76 9.54
C MET A 283 12.18 -4.41 10.24
N THR A 284 11.49 -3.34 9.85
CA THR A 284 11.70 -2.00 10.43
C THR A 284 10.98 -1.80 11.75
N PHE A 285 10.05 -2.68 12.11
CA PHE A 285 9.25 -2.52 13.32
C PHE A 285 10.12 -2.58 14.58
N GLY A 286 9.92 -1.59 15.45
CA GLY A 286 10.40 -1.57 16.83
C GLY A 286 9.48 -2.38 17.74
N ASP A 287 9.87 -2.48 19.00
CA ASP A 287 9.09 -3.20 20.00
C ASP A 287 8.04 -2.29 20.68
N HIS A 288 8.20 -0.96 20.60
CA HIS A 288 7.41 0.01 21.37
C HIS A 288 6.82 1.16 20.55
N GLY A 289 7.27 1.34 19.30
CA GLY A 289 6.79 2.42 18.43
C GLY A 289 7.85 2.88 17.42
N TRP A 290 7.56 3.97 16.72
CA TRP A 290 8.49 4.47 15.70
C TRP A 290 9.82 5.00 16.27
N TYR A 291 9.84 5.41 17.53
CA TYR A 291 11.05 5.93 18.16
C TYR A 291 12.12 4.84 18.42
N ASP A 292 11.75 3.58 18.41
CA ASP A 292 12.67 2.45 18.47
C ASP A 292 12.67 1.59 17.20
N ALA A 293 12.16 2.13 16.09
CA ALA A 293 12.17 1.49 14.79
C ALA A 293 13.59 1.08 14.36
N LYS A 294 13.71 -0.07 13.72
CA LYS A 294 15.00 -0.63 13.30
C LYS A 294 15.37 -0.09 11.91
N LYS A 295 16.63 0.33 11.75
CA LYS A 295 17.15 0.68 10.43
C LYS A 295 17.50 -0.60 9.67
N VAL A 296 16.91 -0.78 8.51
CA VAL A 296 17.19 -1.91 7.60
C VAL A 296 18.32 -1.52 6.67
N GLY A 297 19.42 -2.26 6.73
CA GLY A 297 20.54 -2.09 5.82
C GLY A 297 20.24 -2.70 4.45
N PHE A 298 21.01 -2.29 3.43
CA PHE A 298 20.82 -2.79 2.07
C PHE A 298 21.10 -4.30 1.95
N ASP A 299 22.02 -4.84 2.76
CA ASP A 299 22.29 -6.28 2.82
C ASP A 299 21.14 -7.08 3.45
N ASP A 300 20.41 -6.48 4.38
CA ASP A 300 19.21 -7.09 4.96
C ASP A 300 18.07 -7.10 3.96
N LEU A 301 17.84 -5.98 3.26
CA LEU A 301 16.88 -5.89 2.16
C LEU A 301 17.14 -6.96 1.10
N LYS A 302 18.41 -7.16 0.71
CA LYS A 302 18.82 -8.20 -0.23
C LYS A 302 18.39 -9.60 0.21
N LYS A 303 18.65 -9.96 1.47
CA LYS A 303 18.32 -11.28 2.02
C LYS A 303 16.81 -11.53 2.05
N VAL A 304 16.05 -10.53 2.49
CA VAL A 304 14.59 -10.62 2.59
C VAL A 304 13.96 -10.77 1.21
N ILE A 305 14.36 -9.97 0.24
CA ILE A 305 13.86 -10.08 -1.14
C ILE A 305 14.16 -11.45 -1.73
N PHE A 306 15.37 -11.97 -1.56
CA PHE A 306 15.72 -13.30 -2.08
C PHE A 306 14.94 -14.42 -1.39
N HIS A 307 14.68 -14.28 -0.09
CA HIS A 307 13.86 -15.23 0.65
C HIS A 307 12.42 -15.26 0.12
N ALA A 308 11.78 -14.11 0.01
CA ALA A 308 10.40 -13.99 -0.51
C ALA A 308 10.28 -14.51 -1.95
N GLN A 309 11.23 -14.15 -2.83
CA GLN A 309 11.28 -14.66 -4.21
C GLN A 309 11.45 -16.19 -4.27
N LYS A 310 12.21 -16.77 -3.35
CA LYS A 310 12.39 -18.22 -3.28
C LYS A 310 11.14 -18.95 -2.79
N GLU A 311 10.46 -18.44 -1.78
CA GLU A 311 9.22 -19.03 -1.30
C GLU A 311 8.10 -18.99 -2.34
N CYS A 312 8.04 -17.91 -3.12
CA CYS A 312 7.04 -17.70 -4.16
C CYS A 312 7.35 -18.42 -5.49
N GLU A 313 8.55 -18.97 -5.68
CA GLU A 313 9.09 -19.44 -6.99
C GLU A 313 8.15 -20.38 -7.74
N ASP A 314 7.59 -21.37 -7.07
CA ASP A 314 6.74 -22.40 -7.67
C ASP A 314 5.24 -22.20 -7.33
N VAL A 315 4.89 -21.15 -6.58
CA VAL A 315 3.54 -20.87 -6.10
C VAL A 315 2.83 -19.85 -6.99
N GLY A 316 3.31 -18.63 -7.03
CA GLY A 316 2.63 -17.52 -7.70
C GLY A 316 3.56 -16.37 -8.07
N PHE A 317 3.01 -15.17 -8.10
CA PHE A 317 3.74 -13.92 -8.29
C PHE A 317 3.47 -12.99 -7.12
N LEU A 318 4.52 -12.33 -6.61
CA LEU A 318 4.39 -11.23 -5.67
C LEU A 318 4.21 -9.90 -6.41
N ALA A 319 3.52 -8.98 -5.78
CA ALA A 319 3.52 -7.56 -6.15
C ALA A 319 4.76 -6.92 -5.52
N ASN A 320 5.76 -6.62 -6.35
CA ASN A 320 7.03 -6.07 -5.88
C ASN A 320 6.88 -4.56 -5.65
N ILE A 321 7.09 -4.09 -4.43
CA ILE A 321 7.06 -2.67 -4.08
C ILE A 321 8.39 -2.23 -3.43
N ILE A 322 8.71 -0.94 -3.57
CA ILE A 322 9.77 -0.27 -2.81
C ILE A 322 9.16 0.75 -1.86
N GLU A 323 8.06 1.35 -2.24
CA GLU A 323 7.31 2.34 -1.47
C GLU A 323 5.85 2.37 -1.92
N ASN A 324 4.98 2.85 -1.06
CA ASN A 324 3.58 3.13 -1.33
C ASN A 324 3.11 4.33 -0.50
N HIS A 325 1.81 4.60 -0.47
CA HIS A 325 1.21 5.72 0.27
C HIS A 325 1.17 5.53 1.80
N ASP A 326 1.49 4.35 2.31
CA ASP A 326 1.50 3.99 3.74
C ASP A 326 2.91 3.82 4.30
N GLU A 327 3.93 4.11 3.50
CA GLU A 327 5.34 4.00 3.87
C GLU A 327 6.10 5.29 3.58
N PRO A 328 7.24 5.52 4.25
CA PRO A 328 8.15 6.59 3.83
C PRO A 328 8.73 6.29 2.45
N ARG A 329 9.35 7.30 1.83
CA ARG A 329 10.00 7.15 0.52
C ARG A 329 11.12 6.13 0.56
N GLY A 330 11.10 5.17 -0.35
CA GLY A 330 12.07 4.07 -0.41
C GLY A 330 13.52 4.54 -0.59
N ALA A 331 13.73 5.64 -1.33
CA ALA A 331 15.05 6.25 -1.47
C ALA A 331 15.62 6.72 -0.12
N SER A 332 14.78 7.26 0.78
CA SER A 332 15.20 7.70 2.11
C SER A 332 15.33 6.54 3.10
N ARG A 333 14.51 5.49 2.94
CA ARG A 333 14.48 4.35 3.86
C ARG A 333 15.63 3.36 3.62
N TYR A 334 15.87 2.97 2.36
CA TYR A 334 16.74 1.84 2.02
C TYR A 334 18.12 2.26 1.55
N LEU A 335 18.28 3.46 1.00
CA LEU A 335 19.59 3.91 0.50
C LEU A 335 20.42 4.53 1.63
N PRO A 336 21.67 4.12 1.79
CA PRO A 336 22.58 4.85 2.66
C PRO A 336 22.81 6.27 2.12
N ASP A 337 23.14 7.23 2.98
CA ASP A 337 23.25 8.66 2.64
C ASP A 337 24.04 8.95 1.36
N TYR A 338 25.14 8.22 1.14
CA TYR A 338 25.99 8.41 -0.03
C TYR A 338 25.35 7.93 -1.35
N LEU A 339 24.27 7.13 -1.29
CA LEU A 339 23.49 6.66 -2.43
C LEU A 339 22.10 7.29 -2.52
N GLN A 340 21.76 8.23 -1.65
CA GLN A 340 20.55 9.02 -1.78
C GLN A 340 20.67 10.04 -2.92
N ASN A 341 20.92 9.53 -4.13
CA ASN A 341 21.12 10.28 -5.37
C ASN A 341 20.51 9.50 -6.55
N GLU A 342 20.61 10.01 -7.76
CA GLU A 342 20.03 9.40 -8.96
C GLU A 342 20.53 7.97 -9.19
N ASP A 343 21.81 7.68 -8.95
CA ASP A 343 22.39 6.36 -9.18
C ASP A 343 21.78 5.33 -8.21
N GLY A 344 21.63 5.69 -6.93
CA GLY A 344 20.99 4.82 -5.94
C GLY A 344 19.52 4.58 -6.25
N ILE A 345 18.79 5.59 -6.74
CA ILE A 345 17.38 5.46 -7.13
C ILE A 345 17.24 4.56 -8.37
N LYS A 346 18.11 4.71 -9.36
CA LYS A 346 18.19 3.81 -10.52
C LYS A 346 18.50 2.37 -10.10
N LEU A 347 19.36 2.21 -9.10
CA LEU A 347 19.69 0.91 -8.52
C LEU A 347 18.46 0.26 -7.89
N LEU A 348 17.70 0.98 -7.03
CA LEU A 348 16.44 0.48 -6.45
C LEU A 348 15.44 0.09 -7.53
N GLY A 349 15.27 0.93 -8.56
CA GLY A 349 14.41 0.63 -9.70
C GLY A 349 14.85 -0.65 -10.44
N THR A 350 16.15 -0.82 -10.68
CA THR A 350 16.70 -2.03 -11.30
C THR A 350 16.36 -3.29 -10.50
N ILE A 351 16.57 -3.23 -9.18
CA ILE A 351 16.30 -4.36 -8.30
C ILE A 351 14.82 -4.76 -8.36
N SER A 352 13.92 -3.81 -8.15
CA SER A 352 12.47 -4.08 -8.01
C SER A 352 11.78 -4.41 -9.33
N VAL A 353 12.05 -3.63 -10.39
CA VAL A 353 11.37 -3.80 -11.69
C VAL A 353 11.80 -5.08 -12.40
N MET A 354 13.03 -5.56 -12.18
CA MET A 354 13.54 -6.76 -12.84
C MET A 354 13.30 -8.07 -12.07
N LEU A 355 12.75 -8.02 -10.86
CA LEU A 355 12.33 -9.22 -10.10
C LEU A 355 11.19 -9.96 -10.81
N ARG A 356 11.01 -11.23 -10.43
CA ARG A 356 9.83 -12.00 -10.80
C ARG A 356 8.64 -11.51 -9.98
N GLY A 357 7.50 -11.29 -10.64
CA GLY A 357 6.31 -10.72 -10.03
C GLY A 357 5.77 -9.54 -10.84
N ILE A 358 4.87 -8.79 -10.23
CA ILE A 358 4.28 -7.59 -10.82
C ILE A 358 4.91 -6.37 -10.14
N PRO A 359 5.75 -5.60 -10.84
CA PRO A 359 6.30 -4.37 -10.27
C PRO A 359 5.19 -3.34 -10.06
N PHE A 360 5.12 -2.79 -8.86
CA PHE A 360 4.31 -1.63 -8.51
C PHE A 360 5.24 -0.44 -8.28
N ILE A 361 5.11 0.58 -9.10
CA ILE A 361 5.85 1.83 -8.98
C ILE A 361 4.91 2.84 -8.35
N TYR A 362 5.35 3.49 -7.28
CA TYR A 362 4.56 4.53 -6.63
C TYR A 362 4.87 5.90 -7.23
N GLN A 363 3.85 6.77 -7.38
CA GLN A 363 4.02 8.14 -7.89
C GLN A 363 5.19 8.87 -7.21
N GLY A 364 6.11 9.41 -8.02
CA GLY A 364 7.30 10.11 -7.55
C GLY A 364 8.52 9.22 -7.31
N GLN A 365 8.37 7.89 -7.23
CA GLN A 365 9.48 6.96 -7.17
C GLN A 365 10.37 7.07 -8.43
N GLU A 366 9.74 7.20 -9.58
CA GLU A 366 10.39 7.28 -10.90
C GLU A 366 11.17 8.58 -11.16
N ILE A 367 11.01 9.57 -10.28
CA ILE A 367 11.83 10.81 -10.28
C ILE A 367 12.72 10.95 -9.05
N GLY A 368 12.61 9.99 -8.10
CA GLY A 368 13.42 9.96 -6.89
C GLY A 368 12.97 10.91 -5.79
N MET A 369 11.66 11.11 -5.61
CA MET A 369 11.14 11.85 -4.46
C MET A 369 11.63 11.21 -3.15
N ARG A 370 11.82 12.03 -2.12
CA ARG A 370 12.41 11.65 -0.82
C ARG A 370 11.51 12.11 0.32
N ASN A 371 11.84 11.63 1.52
CA ASN A 371 11.22 12.14 2.75
C ASN A 371 11.40 13.64 2.88
N CYS A 372 10.49 14.27 3.61
CA CYS A 372 10.46 15.70 3.84
C CYS A 372 10.51 16.00 5.35
N HIS A 373 11.45 16.83 5.79
CA HIS A 373 11.45 17.35 7.16
C HIS A 373 10.33 18.38 7.32
N MET A 374 9.40 18.12 8.23
CA MET A 374 8.40 19.07 8.68
C MET A 374 8.95 19.88 9.88
N ALA A 375 8.51 21.12 10.01
CA ALA A 375 9.02 22.00 11.08
C ALA A 375 8.44 21.66 12.46
N SER A 376 7.23 21.12 12.49
CA SER A 376 6.53 20.74 13.73
C SER A 376 5.59 19.57 13.48
N ILE A 377 5.12 18.95 14.57
CA ILE A 377 4.09 17.88 14.51
C ILE A 377 2.77 18.39 13.91
N ASP A 378 2.48 19.68 14.04
CA ASP A 378 1.26 20.29 13.49
C ASP A 378 1.25 20.36 11.97
N ASP A 379 2.41 20.27 11.32
CA ASP A 379 2.54 20.26 9.86
C ASP A 379 2.19 18.88 9.25
N TYR A 380 2.20 17.81 10.07
CA TYR A 380 1.76 16.49 9.64
C TYR A 380 0.23 16.40 9.64
N ASN A 381 -0.31 15.72 8.64
CA ASN A 381 -1.74 15.45 8.53
C ASN A 381 -2.10 14.04 9.04
N ASP A 382 -1.21 13.08 8.86
CA ASP A 382 -1.42 11.68 9.18
C ASP A 382 -1.69 11.42 10.66
N ILE A 383 -2.83 10.77 10.95
CA ILE A 383 -3.26 10.41 12.31
C ILE A 383 -2.25 9.48 13.02
N SER A 384 -1.67 8.52 12.27
CA SER A 384 -0.68 7.59 12.81
C SER A 384 0.58 8.33 13.26
N THR A 385 1.07 9.28 12.46
CA THR A 385 2.25 10.09 12.79
C THR A 385 2.04 10.90 14.09
N LYS A 386 0.87 11.52 14.25
CA LYS A 386 0.56 12.29 15.47
C LYS A 386 0.49 11.41 16.71
N ASN A 387 -0.07 10.22 16.57
CA ASN A 387 -0.15 9.26 17.68
C ASN A 387 1.24 8.72 18.05
N GLU A 388 2.06 8.34 17.07
CA GLU A 388 3.42 7.84 17.31
C GLU A 388 4.35 8.92 17.89
N TYR A 389 4.18 10.18 17.48
CA TYR A 389 4.85 11.31 18.13
C TYR A 389 4.49 11.38 19.63
N ALA A 390 3.20 11.27 19.97
CA ALA A 390 2.76 11.29 21.36
C ALA A 390 3.32 10.10 22.15
N VAL A 391 3.34 8.91 21.56
CA VAL A 391 3.94 7.70 22.16
C VAL A 391 5.43 7.92 22.46
N ALA A 392 6.19 8.52 21.53
CA ALA A 392 7.59 8.83 21.73
C ALA A 392 7.81 9.83 22.88
N ILE A 393 7.01 10.90 22.95
CA ILE A 393 7.07 11.88 24.04
C ILE A 393 6.72 11.23 25.39
N ASP A 394 5.68 10.41 25.45
CA ASP A 394 5.27 9.70 26.66
C ASP A 394 6.33 8.68 27.12
N ALA A 395 7.08 8.10 26.18
CA ALA A 395 8.21 7.23 26.46
C ALA A 395 9.46 8.00 26.97
N GLY A 396 9.44 9.34 26.95
CA GLY A 396 10.51 10.21 27.45
C GLY A 396 11.52 10.66 26.41
N CYS A 397 11.23 10.48 25.11
CA CYS A 397 12.03 11.05 24.02
C CYS A 397 11.96 12.59 24.05
N THR A 398 13.01 13.24 23.59
CA THR A 398 12.98 14.69 23.33
C THR A 398 12.10 14.99 22.11
N VAL A 399 11.71 16.26 21.96
CA VAL A 399 10.96 16.71 20.77
C VAL A 399 11.74 16.42 19.49
N GLU A 400 13.05 16.63 19.51
CA GLU A 400 13.93 16.37 18.37
C GLU A 400 13.95 14.87 18.00
N GLU A 401 14.08 13.99 18.98
CA GLU A 401 14.06 12.53 18.75
C GLU A 401 12.69 12.06 18.23
N ALA A 402 11.59 12.57 18.78
CA ALA A 402 10.25 12.25 18.33
C ALA A 402 9.98 12.76 16.89
N MET A 403 10.45 13.97 16.55
CA MET A 403 10.35 14.52 15.20
C MET A 403 11.22 13.76 14.19
N GLU A 404 12.41 13.27 14.59
CA GLU A 404 13.24 12.43 13.73
C GLU A 404 12.58 11.08 13.44
N ALA A 405 11.94 10.46 14.44
CA ALA A 405 11.15 9.25 14.24
C ALA A 405 9.98 9.47 13.27
N CYS A 406 9.32 10.64 13.34
CA CYS A 406 8.30 11.03 12.38
C CYS A 406 8.88 11.23 10.97
N TYR A 407 10.02 11.90 10.84
CA TYR A 407 10.70 12.07 9.55
C TYR A 407 11.06 10.73 8.91
N GLU A 408 11.55 9.78 9.68
CA GLU A 408 11.94 8.47 9.17
C GLU A 408 10.75 7.58 8.77
N ASN A 409 9.60 7.69 9.47
CA ASN A 409 8.54 6.68 9.36
C ASN A 409 7.17 7.20 8.92
N SER A 410 6.94 8.52 8.88
CA SER A 410 5.63 9.07 8.54
C SER A 410 5.17 8.72 7.13
N ARG A 411 3.90 8.33 7.01
CA ARG A 411 3.20 8.14 5.74
C ARG A 411 3.09 9.44 4.92
N ASP A 412 3.07 10.60 5.57
CA ASP A 412 3.01 11.91 4.90
C ASP A 412 4.22 12.17 3.99
N ASN A 413 5.35 11.52 4.24
CA ASN A 413 6.50 11.57 3.34
C ASN A 413 6.15 11.13 1.91
N ALA A 414 5.37 10.07 1.77
CA ALA A 414 4.89 9.56 0.48
C ALA A 414 3.67 10.32 -0.03
N ARG A 415 2.96 11.06 0.83
CA ARG A 415 1.74 11.81 0.51
C ARG A 415 1.98 13.26 0.14
N THR A 416 3.23 13.75 0.22
CA THR A 416 3.60 15.08 -0.31
C THR A 416 3.23 15.16 -1.80
N PRO A 417 2.76 16.35 -2.28
CA PRO A 417 2.38 16.55 -3.67
C PRO A 417 3.45 16.15 -4.67
N MET A 418 3.03 15.55 -5.79
CA MET A 418 3.89 15.20 -6.92
C MET A 418 4.61 16.44 -7.45
N GLN A 419 5.87 16.29 -7.77
CA GLN A 419 6.76 17.37 -8.20
C GLN A 419 6.84 17.40 -9.73
N TRP A 420 5.93 18.18 -10.36
CA TRP A 420 5.84 18.24 -11.82
C TRP A 420 6.87 19.18 -12.44
N ASP A 421 7.12 20.32 -11.81
CA ASP A 421 8.08 21.29 -12.29
C ASP A 421 8.67 22.18 -11.17
N ASP A 422 9.51 23.15 -11.56
CA ASP A 422 10.17 24.10 -10.67
C ASP A 422 9.34 25.37 -10.37
N SER A 423 8.10 25.44 -10.81
CA SER A 423 7.18 26.56 -10.52
C SER A 423 6.64 26.52 -9.09
N ALA A 424 5.83 27.50 -8.72
CA ALA A 424 5.19 27.52 -7.41
C ALA A 424 4.38 26.23 -7.17
N GLN A 425 4.44 25.71 -5.93
CA GLN A 425 3.77 24.46 -5.52
C GLN A 425 4.16 23.24 -6.37
N ALA A 426 5.40 23.24 -6.89
CA ALA A 426 5.94 22.17 -7.75
C ALA A 426 5.13 21.90 -9.02
N GLY A 427 4.34 22.85 -9.51
CA GLY A 427 3.40 22.65 -10.61
C GLY A 427 2.21 21.73 -10.27
N PHE A 428 2.08 21.30 -9.02
CA PHE A 428 0.99 20.43 -8.57
C PHE A 428 -0.36 21.16 -8.58
N THR A 429 -0.41 22.40 -8.10
CA THR A 429 -1.62 23.22 -7.97
C THR A 429 -1.34 24.69 -8.23
N THR A 430 -2.35 25.42 -8.65
CA THR A 430 -2.35 26.90 -8.66
C THR A 430 -2.87 27.51 -7.35
N GLY A 431 -3.45 26.68 -6.47
CA GLY A 431 -3.96 27.05 -5.16
C GLY A 431 -2.98 26.78 -4.01
N THR A 432 -3.54 26.55 -2.82
CA THR A 432 -2.77 26.10 -1.65
C THR A 432 -2.86 24.57 -1.54
N PRO A 433 -1.76 23.82 -1.63
CA PRO A 433 -1.83 22.36 -1.56
C PRO A 433 -2.30 21.91 -0.17
N TRP A 434 -3.05 20.81 -0.12
CA TRP A 434 -3.62 20.23 1.10
C TRP A 434 -2.54 19.73 2.09
N LEU A 435 -1.38 19.36 1.57
CA LEU A 435 -0.21 18.96 2.32
C LEU A 435 1.01 19.73 1.81
N PHE A 436 1.99 19.86 2.66
CA PHE A 436 3.24 20.56 2.40
C PHE A 436 3.99 19.99 1.17
N VAL A 437 4.45 20.89 0.29
CA VAL A 437 5.28 20.51 -0.86
C VAL A 437 6.74 20.39 -0.41
N ASN A 438 7.39 19.26 -0.70
CA ASN A 438 8.80 19.07 -0.39
C ASN A 438 9.64 20.13 -1.11
N PRO A 439 10.43 20.95 -0.38
CA PRO A 439 11.15 22.11 -0.97
C PRO A 439 12.20 21.70 -2.00
N ASN A 440 12.61 20.42 -2.05
CA ASN A 440 13.56 19.91 -3.03
C ASN A 440 12.98 19.83 -4.47
N TYR A 441 11.71 20.19 -4.68
CA TYR A 441 11.07 20.20 -6.00
C TYR A 441 11.79 21.10 -7.02
N LYS A 442 12.59 22.06 -6.54
CA LYS A 442 13.41 22.90 -7.42
C LYS A 442 14.47 22.11 -8.20
N GLU A 443 14.90 20.99 -7.64
CA GLU A 443 15.96 20.13 -8.19
C GLU A 443 15.40 18.78 -8.67
N ILE A 444 14.40 18.23 -7.94
CA ILE A 444 13.78 16.95 -8.25
C ILE A 444 12.37 17.21 -8.76
N ASN A 445 12.18 17.17 -10.07
CA ASN A 445 10.87 17.32 -10.69
C ASN A 445 10.82 16.67 -12.09
N VAL A 446 9.60 16.37 -12.54
CA VAL A 446 9.37 15.70 -13.83
C VAL A 446 9.94 16.50 -15.01
N LYS A 447 9.67 17.81 -15.07
CA LYS A 447 10.10 18.69 -16.19
C LYS A 447 11.61 18.71 -16.36
N GLU A 448 12.36 18.77 -15.27
CA GLU A 448 13.83 18.71 -15.28
C GLU A 448 14.28 17.37 -15.86
N GLN A 449 13.71 16.28 -15.41
CA GLN A 449 14.12 14.94 -15.81
C GLN A 449 13.72 14.58 -17.24
N LEU A 450 12.58 15.06 -17.73
CA LEU A 450 12.21 14.92 -19.14
C LEU A 450 13.15 15.67 -20.10
N GLY A 451 13.90 16.63 -19.59
CA GLY A 451 14.94 17.35 -20.34
C GLY A 451 16.28 16.59 -20.47
N ARG A 452 16.46 15.46 -19.78
CA ARG A 452 17.72 14.71 -19.69
C ARG A 452 17.53 13.22 -19.93
N GLU A 453 18.12 12.68 -21.01
CA GLU A 453 18.03 11.24 -21.37
C GLU A 453 18.69 10.28 -20.36
N ASP A 454 19.56 10.78 -19.50
CA ASP A 454 20.23 10.03 -18.42
C ASP A 454 19.53 10.11 -17.07
N SER A 455 18.39 10.81 -16.97
CA SER A 455 17.62 10.99 -15.74
C SER A 455 17.05 9.67 -15.18
N VAL A 456 16.58 9.74 -13.94
CA VAL A 456 15.89 8.61 -13.28
C VAL A 456 14.61 8.24 -14.04
N TRP A 457 13.83 9.23 -14.48
CA TRP A 457 12.60 8.99 -15.23
C TRP A 457 12.83 8.19 -16.52
N TYR A 458 13.79 8.62 -17.35
CA TYR A 458 14.13 7.87 -18.57
C TYR A 458 14.70 6.49 -18.27
N TYR A 459 15.39 6.35 -17.14
CA TYR A 459 15.90 5.05 -16.72
C TYR A 459 14.75 4.09 -16.39
N TYR A 460 13.76 4.53 -15.60
CA TYR A 460 12.56 3.73 -15.32
C TYR A 460 11.79 3.38 -16.60
N GLN A 461 11.60 4.34 -17.51
CA GLN A 461 10.97 4.09 -18.82
C GLN A 461 11.72 3.00 -19.59
N LYS A 462 13.06 3.05 -19.63
CA LYS A 462 13.89 2.03 -20.29
C LYS A 462 13.78 0.66 -19.61
N LEU A 463 13.74 0.60 -18.28
CA LEU A 463 13.53 -0.65 -17.54
C LEU A 463 12.18 -1.28 -17.88
N ILE A 464 11.11 -0.48 -17.89
CA ILE A 464 9.76 -0.94 -18.24
C ILE A 464 9.73 -1.46 -19.68
N ALA A 465 10.28 -0.69 -20.62
CA ALA A 465 10.36 -1.07 -22.03
C ALA A 465 11.17 -2.36 -22.24
N LEU A 466 12.32 -2.50 -21.57
CA LEU A 466 13.16 -3.70 -21.61
C LEU A 466 12.40 -4.92 -21.08
N ARG A 467 11.75 -4.79 -19.91
CA ARG A 467 10.97 -5.88 -19.29
C ARG A 467 9.86 -6.38 -20.22
N LYS A 468 9.22 -5.49 -20.98
CA LYS A 468 8.08 -5.76 -21.87
C LYS A 468 8.49 -6.12 -23.29
N SER A 469 9.78 -5.99 -23.64
CA SER A 469 10.25 -6.23 -25.01
C SER A 469 10.09 -7.69 -25.42
N GLU A 470 9.87 -7.91 -26.74
CA GLU A 470 9.68 -9.26 -27.29
C GLU A 470 10.84 -10.21 -26.96
N ASP A 471 12.07 -9.70 -26.90
CA ASP A 471 13.27 -10.50 -26.64
C ASP A 471 13.42 -10.93 -25.18
N TYR A 472 12.81 -10.19 -24.23
CA TYR A 472 13.03 -10.41 -22.80
C TYR A 472 11.76 -10.63 -21.97
N LYS A 473 10.56 -10.36 -22.49
CA LYS A 473 9.31 -10.47 -21.73
C LYS A 473 9.11 -11.85 -21.10
N GLU A 474 9.50 -12.92 -21.78
CA GLU A 474 9.33 -14.28 -21.28
C GLU A 474 10.24 -14.54 -20.06
N VAL A 475 11.52 -14.17 -20.14
CA VAL A 475 12.46 -14.38 -19.03
C VAL A 475 12.16 -13.45 -17.85
N PHE A 476 11.72 -12.22 -18.09
CA PHE A 476 11.35 -11.31 -16.99
C PHE A 476 10.00 -11.63 -16.37
N THR A 477 9.09 -12.27 -17.09
CA THR A 477 7.81 -12.72 -16.53
C THR A 477 7.97 -14.04 -15.79
N TYR A 478 8.45 -15.08 -16.46
CA TYR A 478 8.41 -16.46 -15.95
C TYR A 478 9.75 -17.02 -15.48
N GLY A 479 10.87 -16.42 -15.85
CA GLY A 479 12.20 -16.88 -15.43
C GLY A 479 12.32 -16.88 -13.91
N LYS A 480 12.92 -17.96 -13.35
CA LYS A 480 13.22 -18.05 -11.93
C LYS A 480 14.25 -17.00 -11.53
N VAL A 481 14.15 -16.56 -10.29
CA VAL A 481 15.18 -15.71 -9.66
C VAL A 481 16.23 -16.62 -9.04
N VAL A 482 17.46 -16.50 -9.51
CA VAL A 482 18.61 -17.24 -8.96
C VAL A 482 19.53 -16.23 -8.27
N PRO A 483 19.54 -16.17 -6.94
CA PRO A 483 20.41 -15.27 -6.19
C PRO A 483 21.89 -15.50 -6.50
N MET A 484 22.67 -14.42 -6.59
CA MET A 484 24.10 -14.47 -6.87
C MET A 484 24.83 -13.59 -5.86
N PHE A 485 26.02 -14.02 -5.44
CA PHE A 485 26.88 -13.26 -4.52
C PHE A 485 26.17 -12.81 -3.22
N VAL A 486 25.30 -13.66 -2.68
CA VAL A 486 24.43 -13.32 -1.53
C VAL A 486 25.26 -12.86 -0.32
N GLU A 487 26.37 -13.58 -0.04
CA GLU A 487 27.25 -13.30 1.09
C GLU A 487 28.28 -12.18 0.81
N LYS A 488 28.22 -11.55 -0.38
CA LYS A 488 29.15 -10.47 -0.74
C LYS A 488 28.49 -9.12 -0.52
N ASP A 489 29.03 -8.38 0.45
CA ASP A 489 28.59 -7.02 0.71
C ASP A 489 28.86 -6.09 -0.48
N GLY A 490 28.03 -5.06 -0.62
CA GLY A 490 28.16 -4.06 -1.68
C GLY A 490 27.60 -4.51 -3.04
N ILE A 491 27.12 -5.74 -3.18
CA ILE A 491 26.54 -6.26 -4.42
C ILE A 491 25.14 -6.80 -4.19
N PHE A 492 24.18 -6.35 -5.00
CA PHE A 492 22.89 -7.00 -5.15
C PHE A 492 22.81 -7.58 -6.57
N ALA A 493 22.86 -8.91 -6.67
CA ALA A 493 22.89 -9.57 -7.97
C ALA A 493 22.05 -10.86 -7.98
N TYR A 494 21.41 -11.08 -9.11
CA TYR A 494 20.64 -12.29 -9.39
C TYR A 494 20.56 -12.55 -10.89
N ALA A 495 20.27 -13.79 -11.27
CA ALA A 495 19.91 -14.13 -12.62
C ALA A 495 18.40 -14.36 -12.73
N ARG A 496 17.82 -13.96 -13.87
CA ARG A 496 16.50 -14.41 -14.32
C ARG A 496 16.71 -15.50 -15.34
N LYS A 497 16.15 -16.68 -15.09
CA LYS A 497 16.49 -17.89 -15.86
C LYS A 497 15.26 -18.65 -16.31
N THR A 498 15.14 -18.91 -17.62
CA THR A 498 14.27 -19.89 -18.25
C THR A 498 15.12 -21.08 -18.77
N GLU A 499 14.51 -22.03 -19.47
CA GLU A 499 15.24 -23.11 -20.15
C GLU A 499 16.16 -22.57 -21.24
N ASP A 500 15.71 -21.54 -21.98
CA ASP A 500 16.38 -21.05 -23.18
C ASP A 500 17.21 -19.77 -22.97
N GLN A 501 16.96 -19.03 -21.88
CA GLN A 501 17.55 -17.70 -21.68
C GLN A 501 17.94 -17.45 -20.23
N THR A 502 19.09 -16.79 -20.06
CA THR A 502 19.53 -16.27 -18.76
C THR A 502 19.89 -14.78 -18.90
N VAL A 503 19.33 -13.96 -18.03
CA VAL A 503 19.64 -12.52 -17.91
C VAL A 503 20.21 -12.27 -16.52
N TYR A 504 21.38 -11.65 -16.47
CA TYR A 504 22.06 -11.31 -15.23
C TYR A 504 21.73 -9.85 -14.85
N ILE A 505 21.27 -9.64 -13.64
CA ILE A 505 21.06 -8.34 -13.03
C ILE A 505 22.11 -8.18 -11.95
N ILE A 506 23.02 -7.22 -12.11
CA ILE A 506 24.14 -7.02 -11.19
C ILE A 506 24.22 -5.53 -10.86
N THR A 507 24.11 -5.21 -9.58
CA THR A 507 24.19 -3.84 -9.09
C THR A 507 25.26 -3.72 -8.00
N ASN A 508 25.92 -2.58 -7.95
CA ASN A 508 26.93 -2.28 -6.93
C ASN A 508 26.43 -1.09 -6.08
N TYR A 509 26.19 -1.32 -4.79
CA TYR A 509 25.79 -0.30 -3.83
C TYR A 509 26.93 0.10 -2.85
N SER A 510 28.16 -0.35 -3.12
CA SER A 510 29.32 0.08 -2.35
C SER A 510 29.93 1.36 -2.91
N ARG A 511 30.90 1.92 -2.17
CA ARG A 511 31.71 3.07 -2.63
C ARG A 511 32.89 2.67 -3.51
N GLU A 512 33.15 1.38 -3.65
CA GLU A 512 34.33 0.82 -4.30
C GLU A 512 33.96 0.07 -5.58
N ASP A 513 34.86 0.03 -6.53
CA ASP A 513 34.73 -0.85 -7.69
C ASP A 513 34.85 -2.31 -7.27
N ILE A 514 33.87 -3.14 -7.64
CA ILE A 514 33.86 -4.55 -7.29
C ILE A 514 33.97 -5.40 -8.55
N THR A 515 34.94 -6.28 -8.60
CA THR A 515 35.06 -7.29 -9.66
C THR A 515 34.41 -8.60 -9.21
N VAL A 516 33.57 -9.17 -10.07
CA VAL A 516 32.93 -10.49 -9.87
C VAL A 516 33.21 -11.42 -11.04
N ASP A 517 33.35 -12.70 -10.76
CA ASP A 517 33.48 -13.75 -11.77
C ASP A 517 32.15 -14.49 -11.90
N LEU A 518 31.49 -14.34 -13.04
CA LEU A 518 30.20 -14.99 -13.32
C LEU A 518 30.32 -16.49 -13.57
N LEU A 519 31.52 -17.01 -13.83
CA LEU A 519 31.75 -18.43 -14.09
C LEU A 519 31.88 -19.28 -12.79
N THR A 520 32.04 -18.64 -11.64
CA THR A 520 32.23 -19.34 -10.36
C THR A 520 30.94 -19.47 -9.54
N THR A 521 29.80 -19.00 -10.04
CA THR A 521 28.49 -19.17 -9.41
C THR A 521 27.89 -20.51 -9.80
N ASN A 522 28.15 -21.55 -8.98
CA ASN A 522 27.44 -22.83 -9.04
C ASN A 522 26.22 -22.79 -8.13
#